data_d21dc8059bfedd7a9125d2f81ff44d21
#
_entry.id   d21dc8059bfedd7a9125d2f81ff44d21
#
_cell.length_a   1.000
_cell.length_b   1.000
_cell.length_c   1.000
_cell.angle_alpha   90.00
_cell.angle_beta   90.00
_cell.angle_gamma   90.00
#
_symmetry.space_group_name_H-M   'P 1'
#
loop_
_entity.id
_entity.type
_entity.pdbx_description
1 polymer ?
#
loop_
_entity_poly.entity_id
_entity_poly.type
_entity_poly.pdbx_seq_one_letter_code
_entity_poly.pdbx_strand_id
1 'polypeptide(L)'
;MRSPAIEALFARFGPRYRYYVSFTAMLGTVAMVLAATMINVAIPVIMGAFGVGQDQVHWLSTGFIAAMTVSMLLNDWCVRSFGAKATYIGAMTVFAIGAIMGGLSPTIDIMIFSRLLQGAGAGIVQPLTMVLMFQVFPVEQRGTAMGLFGLGVVVAPTVGPVLGGVLLDVFNWHYVFFMAVPVAVVGMFLALVFMPGNERKGPLPSFDWTGLILVGIAISAFFTGLSSGQ
;
A
#
# COMPACT_ATOMS: atom_id res chain seq x y z
N MET A 1 10.67 -8.47 23.12
CA MET A 1 9.91 -7.67 24.12
C MET A 1 8.92 -6.82 23.35
N ARG A 2 7.69 -6.70 23.82
CA ARG A 2 6.69 -5.78 23.26
C ARG A 2 7.01 -4.36 23.69
N SER A 3 6.69 -3.37 22.84
CA SER A 3 6.87 -1.97 23.24
C SER A 3 5.83 -1.55 24.31
N PRO A 4 6.14 -0.56 25.16
CA PRO A 4 5.21 -0.05 26.17
C PRO A 4 3.87 0.40 25.59
N ALA A 5 3.84 1.02 24.38
CA ALA A 5 2.59 1.39 23.71
C ALA A 5 1.74 0.17 23.35
N ILE A 6 2.37 -0.91 22.90
CA ILE A 6 1.66 -2.17 22.59
C ILE A 6 1.11 -2.78 23.88
N GLU A 7 1.88 -2.78 24.97
CA GLU A 7 1.43 -3.29 26.28
C GLU A 7 0.23 -2.49 26.81
N ALA A 8 0.26 -1.18 26.71
CA ALA A 8 -0.87 -0.31 27.10
C ALA A 8 -2.14 -0.62 26.29
N LEU A 9 -2.00 -0.89 25.00
CA LEU A 9 -3.13 -1.27 24.14
C LEU A 9 -3.66 -2.68 24.47
N PHE A 10 -2.78 -3.63 24.82
CA PHE A 10 -3.21 -4.92 25.36
C PHE A 10 -3.94 -4.80 26.69
N ALA A 11 -3.49 -3.90 27.60
CA ALA A 11 -4.19 -3.62 28.85
C ALA A 11 -5.58 -3.03 28.61
N ARG A 12 -5.74 -2.17 27.58
CA ARG A 12 -7.01 -1.52 27.25
C ARG A 12 -8.01 -2.44 26.53
N PHE A 13 -7.56 -3.24 25.55
CA PHE A 13 -8.42 -4.02 24.66
C PHE A 13 -8.36 -5.54 24.93
N GLY A 14 -7.54 -5.96 25.89
CA GLY A 14 -7.36 -7.36 26.24
C GLY A 14 -6.64 -8.20 25.17
N PRO A 15 -6.69 -9.55 25.30
CA PRO A 15 -5.98 -10.46 24.38
C PRO A 15 -6.44 -10.39 22.92
N ARG A 16 -7.65 -9.85 22.68
CA ARG A 16 -8.21 -9.67 21.33
C ARG A 16 -7.57 -8.53 20.55
N TYR A 17 -6.83 -7.63 21.23
CA TYR A 17 -6.14 -6.51 20.60
C TYR A 17 -5.31 -6.92 19.36
N ARG A 18 -4.63 -8.07 19.43
CA ARG A 18 -3.84 -8.59 18.30
C ARG A 18 -4.65 -8.74 17.01
N TYR A 19 -5.93 -9.14 17.09
CA TYR A 19 -6.79 -9.26 15.91
C TYR A 19 -7.26 -7.90 15.40
N TYR A 20 -7.52 -6.94 16.29
CA TYR A 20 -7.94 -5.58 15.89
C TYR A 20 -6.84 -4.85 15.14
N VAL A 21 -5.61 -4.85 15.67
CA VAL A 21 -4.49 -4.21 14.98
C VAL A 21 -4.12 -4.93 13.68
N SER A 22 -4.17 -6.27 13.66
CA SER A 22 -3.92 -7.05 12.46
C SER A 22 -4.96 -6.78 11.38
N PHE A 23 -6.24 -6.77 11.72
CA PHE A 23 -7.32 -6.42 10.81
C PHE A 23 -7.13 -5.02 10.23
N THR A 24 -6.82 -4.04 11.08
CA THR A 24 -6.54 -2.66 10.65
C THR A 24 -5.40 -2.58 9.65
N ALA A 25 -4.28 -3.23 9.96
CA ALA A 25 -3.10 -3.22 9.10
C ALA A 25 -3.36 -3.97 7.78
N MET A 26 -4.05 -5.11 7.84
CA MET A 26 -4.41 -5.91 6.66
C MET A 26 -5.40 -5.18 5.75
N LEU A 27 -6.32 -4.39 6.30
CA LEU A 27 -7.26 -3.62 5.50
C LEU A 27 -6.54 -2.70 4.51
N GLY A 28 -5.47 -2.03 4.95
CA GLY A 28 -4.61 -1.25 4.07
C GLY A 28 -3.91 -2.09 3.01
N THR A 29 -3.32 -3.21 3.41
CA THR A 29 -2.65 -4.12 2.46
C THR A 29 -3.63 -4.65 1.41
N VAL A 30 -4.83 -5.09 1.82
CA VAL A 30 -5.87 -5.58 0.91
C VAL A 30 -6.33 -4.48 -0.05
N ALA A 31 -6.57 -3.25 0.45
CA ALA A 31 -6.95 -2.11 -0.40
C ALA A 31 -5.93 -1.85 -1.50
N MET A 32 -4.64 -1.92 -1.18
CA MET A 32 -3.55 -1.67 -2.12
C MET A 32 -3.40 -2.79 -3.15
N VAL A 33 -3.54 -4.04 -2.73
CA VAL A 33 -3.49 -5.19 -3.64
C VAL A 33 -4.70 -5.21 -4.57
N LEU A 34 -5.89 -4.88 -4.07
CA LEU A 34 -7.09 -4.70 -4.90
C LEU A 34 -6.87 -3.60 -5.95
N ALA A 35 -6.40 -2.42 -5.55
CA ALA A 35 -6.12 -1.33 -6.49
C ALA A 35 -5.05 -1.68 -7.53
N ALA A 36 -4.05 -2.51 -7.17
CA ALA A 36 -3.02 -2.99 -8.08
C ALA A 36 -3.57 -3.96 -9.13
N THR A 37 -4.58 -4.76 -8.79
CA THR A 37 -5.11 -5.81 -9.65
C THR A 37 -6.34 -5.38 -10.45
N MET A 38 -7.21 -4.55 -9.88
CA MET A 38 -8.40 -4.03 -10.55
C MET A 38 -8.06 -3.20 -11.77
N ILE A 39 -6.97 -2.44 -11.75
CA ILE A 39 -6.55 -1.59 -12.87
C ILE A 39 -6.31 -2.39 -14.14
N ASN A 40 -5.81 -3.63 -14.03
CA ASN A 40 -5.49 -4.46 -15.19
C ASN A 40 -6.73 -4.77 -16.04
N VAL A 41 -7.91 -4.88 -15.43
CA VAL A 41 -9.17 -5.08 -16.14
C VAL A 41 -9.65 -3.78 -16.79
N ALA A 42 -9.30 -2.64 -16.22
CA ALA A 42 -9.69 -1.32 -16.73
C ALA A 42 -8.80 -0.83 -17.89
N ILE A 43 -7.62 -1.43 -18.12
CA ILE A 43 -6.65 -1.01 -19.15
C ILE A 43 -7.30 -0.82 -20.52
N PRO A 44 -8.08 -1.78 -21.09
CA PRO A 44 -8.66 -1.61 -22.42
C PRO A 44 -9.65 -0.42 -22.49
N VAL A 45 -10.43 -0.22 -21.43
CA VAL A 45 -11.38 0.89 -21.35
C VAL A 45 -10.66 2.24 -21.24
N ILE A 46 -9.57 2.30 -20.46
CA ILE A 46 -8.72 3.49 -20.30
C ILE A 46 -8.03 3.83 -21.64
N MET A 47 -7.51 2.83 -22.36
CA MET A 47 -6.93 3.03 -23.70
C MET A 47 -7.93 3.69 -24.66
N GLY A 48 -9.17 3.20 -24.68
CA GLY A 48 -10.24 3.78 -25.49
C GLY A 48 -10.63 5.18 -25.05
N ALA A 49 -10.73 5.43 -23.73
CA ALA A 49 -11.14 6.71 -23.16
C ALA A 49 -10.13 7.85 -23.42
N PHE A 50 -8.84 7.54 -23.39
CA PHE A 50 -7.76 8.52 -23.60
C PHE A 50 -7.13 8.47 -25.00
N GLY A 51 -7.49 7.51 -25.85
CA GLY A 51 -6.92 7.36 -27.18
C GLY A 51 -5.42 7.03 -27.17
N VAL A 52 -4.95 6.27 -26.16
CA VAL A 52 -3.54 5.96 -25.93
C VAL A 52 -3.21 4.51 -26.28
N GLY A 53 -1.95 4.27 -26.68
CA GLY A 53 -1.44 2.93 -26.99
C GLY A 53 -1.02 2.14 -25.76
N GLN A 54 -0.66 0.86 -26.00
CA GLN A 54 -0.17 -0.04 -24.94
C GLN A 54 1.07 0.51 -24.23
N ASP A 55 1.99 1.13 -24.95
CA ASP A 55 3.24 1.65 -24.41
C ASP A 55 3.02 2.67 -23.28
N GLN A 56 1.99 3.52 -23.42
CA GLN A 56 1.65 4.51 -22.42
C GLN A 56 0.88 3.90 -21.26
N VAL A 57 -0.11 3.04 -21.55
CA VAL A 57 -0.97 2.48 -20.49
C VAL A 57 -0.24 1.50 -19.58
N HIS A 58 0.80 0.83 -20.08
CA HIS A 58 1.65 -0.05 -19.25
C HIS A 58 2.26 0.66 -18.05
N TRP A 59 2.50 1.97 -18.14
CA TRP A 59 3.00 2.77 -17.01
C TRP A 59 2.04 2.83 -15.82
N LEU A 60 0.76 2.57 -16.02
CA LEU A 60 -0.21 2.49 -14.91
C LEU A 60 0.11 1.34 -13.93
N SER A 61 0.57 0.21 -14.45
CA SER A 61 0.98 -0.93 -13.60
C SER A 61 2.45 -0.86 -13.23
N THR A 62 3.32 -0.59 -14.20
CA THR A 62 4.78 -0.53 -13.98
C THR A 62 5.17 0.61 -13.04
N GLY A 63 4.59 1.80 -13.23
CA GLY A 63 4.81 2.95 -12.35
C GLY A 63 4.39 2.69 -10.91
N PHE A 64 3.24 2.04 -10.71
CA PHE A 64 2.78 1.64 -9.39
C PHE A 64 3.78 0.69 -8.71
N ILE A 65 4.20 -0.37 -9.41
CA ILE A 65 5.14 -1.37 -8.86
C ILE A 65 6.52 -0.73 -8.58
N ALA A 66 7.02 0.09 -9.49
CA ALA A 66 8.30 0.79 -9.32
C ALA A 66 8.28 1.70 -8.09
N ALA A 67 7.26 2.55 -7.95
CA ALA A 67 7.10 3.42 -6.79
C ALA A 67 6.94 2.61 -5.49
N MET A 68 6.18 1.51 -5.53
CA MET A 68 5.99 0.60 -4.40
C MET A 68 7.34 0.03 -3.96
N THR A 69 8.15 -0.48 -4.89
CA THR A 69 9.44 -1.10 -4.58
C THR A 69 10.42 -0.10 -3.95
N VAL A 70 10.51 1.11 -4.52
CA VAL A 70 11.36 2.17 -3.95
C VAL A 70 10.88 2.58 -2.55
N SER A 71 9.57 2.72 -2.36
CA SER A 71 9.01 3.15 -1.09
C SER A 71 9.10 2.11 0.02
N MET A 72 9.23 0.81 -0.31
CA MET A 72 9.49 -0.25 0.68
C MET A 72 10.79 0.02 1.46
N LEU A 73 11.79 0.62 0.83
CA LEU A 73 13.07 0.97 1.49
C LEU A 73 12.91 2.08 2.54
N LEU A 74 11.91 2.94 2.36
CA LEU A 74 11.62 4.03 3.28
C LEU A 74 10.91 3.56 4.56
N ASN A 75 10.30 2.37 4.54
CA ASN A 75 9.44 1.90 5.61
C ASN A 75 10.12 1.90 6.99
N ASP A 76 11.32 1.32 7.10
CA ASP A 76 12.04 1.24 8.38
C ASP A 76 12.37 2.63 8.92
N TRP A 77 12.86 3.53 8.07
CA TRP A 77 13.14 4.90 8.46
C TRP A 77 11.87 5.66 8.89
N CYS A 78 10.78 5.52 8.14
CA CYS A 78 9.50 6.16 8.47
C CYS A 78 8.97 5.67 9.83
N VAL A 79 9.01 4.35 10.06
CA VAL A 79 8.53 3.74 11.32
C VAL A 79 9.38 4.18 12.51
N ARG A 80 10.70 4.21 12.36
CA ARG A 80 11.62 4.70 13.40
C ARG A 80 11.48 6.21 13.66
N SER A 81 11.17 6.99 12.61
CA SER A 81 11.06 8.44 12.70
C SER A 81 9.73 8.89 13.27
N PHE A 82 8.63 8.35 12.78
CA PHE A 82 7.26 8.82 13.05
C PHE A 82 6.43 7.84 13.88
N GLY A 83 6.91 6.59 14.02
CA GLY A 83 6.14 5.50 14.64
C GLY A 83 5.15 4.85 13.70
N ALA A 84 4.68 3.64 14.04
CA ALA A 84 3.84 2.81 13.18
C ALA A 84 2.51 3.50 12.81
N LYS A 85 1.82 4.12 13.76
CA LYS A 85 0.54 4.82 13.55
C LYS A 85 0.65 5.95 12.53
N ALA A 86 1.58 6.88 12.72
CA ALA A 86 1.72 8.05 11.84
C ALA A 86 2.21 7.62 10.46
N THR A 87 3.12 6.65 10.37
CA THR A 87 3.60 6.08 9.11
C THR A 87 2.46 5.43 8.33
N TYR A 88 1.63 4.62 8.98
CA TYR A 88 0.47 3.99 8.34
C TYR A 88 -0.53 5.03 7.82
N ILE A 89 -0.92 5.98 8.67
CA ILE A 89 -1.89 7.03 8.29
C ILE A 89 -1.34 7.88 7.16
N GLY A 90 -0.07 8.30 7.22
CA GLY A 90 0.58 9.07 6.17
C GLY A 90 0.63 8.32 4.83
N ALA A 91 1.01 7.05 4.85
CA ALA A 91 1.05 6.20 3.66
C ALA A 91 -0.35 5.98 3.06
N MET A 92 -1.36 5.71 3.90
CA MET A 92 -2.75 5.58 3.46
C MET A 92 -3.32 6.90 2.92
N THR A 93 -2.90 8.04 3.47
CA THR A 93 -3.28 9.36 2.95
C THR A 93 -2.71 9.59 1.56
N VAL A 94 -1.42 9.32 1.35
CA VAL A 94 -0.78 9.41 0.03
C VAL A 94 -1.46 8.49 -0.97
N PHE A 95 -1.76 7.25 -0.57
CA PHE A 95 -2.49 6.28 -1.38
C PHE A 95 -3.90 6.79 -1.75
N ALA A 96 -4.66 7.33 -0.79
CA ALA A 96 -6.00 7.85 -1.02
C ALA A 96 -6.00 9.10 -1.93
N ILE A 97 -5.03 10.00 -1.76
CA ILE A 97 -4.84 11.15 -2.67
C ILE A 97 -4.56 10.65 -4.08
N GLY A 98 -3.65 9.69 -4.25
CA GLY A 98 -3.41 9.05 -5.53
C GLY A 98 -4.67 8.41 -6.13
N ALA A 99 -5.49 7.74 -5.31
CA ALA A 99 -6.74 7.14 -5.76
C ALA A 99 -7.75 8.21 -6.25
N ILE A 100 -7.91 9.29 -5.51
CA ILE A 100 -8.80 10.40 -5.92
C ILE A 100 -8.28 11.06 -7.20
N MET A 101 -6.98 11.35 -7.28
CA MET A 101 -6.37 11.92 -8.50
C MET A 101 -6.54 11.00 -9.71
N GLY A 102 -6.35 9.69 -9.55
CA GLY A 102 -6.53 8.72 -10.62
C GLY A 102 -7.96 8.66 -11.13
N GLY A 103 -8.93 8.65 -10.20
CA GLY A 103 -10.35 8.67 -10.54
C GLY A 103 -10.83 9.99 -11.16
N LEU A 104 -10.15 11.10 -10.93
CA LEU A 104 -10.48 12.42 -11.51
C LEU A 104 -9.54 12.83 -12.65
N SER A 105 -8.65 11.97 -13.11
CA SER A 105 -7.61 12.34 -14.05
C SER A 105 -8.17 12.73 -15.42
N PRO A 106 -7.87 13.94 -15.91
CA PRO A 106 -8.26 14.40 -17.25
C PRO A 106 -7.30 13.92 -18.36
N THR A 107 -6.10 13.46 -18.00
CA THR A 107 -5.07 12.98 -18.92
C THR A 107 -4.41 11.72 -18.40
N ILE A 108 -3.83 10.94 -19.34
CA ILE A 108 -3.10 9.70 -18.98
C ILE A 108 -1.88 10.00 -18.10
N ASP A 109 -1.19 11.11 -18.29
CA ASP A 109 0.00 11.48 -17.52
C ASP A 109 -0.35 11.73 -16.03
N ILE A 110 -1.46 12.43 -15.77
CA ILE A 110 -1.97 12.62 -14.41
C ILE A 110 -2.38 11.29 -13.80
N MET A 111 -2.97 10.40 -14.58
CA MET A 111 -3.30 9.06 -14.12
C MET A 111 -2.05 8.25 -13.78
N ILE A 112 -1.00 8.29 -14.61
CA ILE A 112 0.28 7.65 -14.33
C ILE A 112 0.89 8.22 -13.04
N PHE A 113 0.90 9.54 -12.87
CA PHE A 113 1.39 10.16 -11.64
C PHE A 113 0.59 9.73 -10.41
N SER A 114 -0.73 9.60 -10.55
CA SER A 114 -1.59 9.09 -9.47
C SER A 114 -1.22 7.65 -9.07
N ARG A 115 -0.84 6.82 -10.03
CA ARG A 115 -0.37 5.44 -9.78
C ARG A 115 0.99 5.41 -9.07
N LEU A 116 1.88 6.35 -9.37
CA LEU A 116 3.13 6.52 -8.60
C LEU A 116 2.83 6.84 -7.12
N LEU A 117 1.89 7.77 -6.86
CA LEU A 117 1.48 8.09 -5.49
C LEU A 117 0.86 6.89 -4.77
N GLN A 118 -0.06 6.18 -5.43
CA GLN A 118 -0.64 4.95 -4.88
C GLN A 118 0.43 3.90 -4.55
N GLY A 119 1.37 3.68 -5.47
CA GLY A 119 2.50 2.78 -5.28
C GLY A 119 3.38 3.19 -4.09
N ALA A 120 3.67 4.48 -3.96
CA ALA A 120 4.46 5.00 -2.85
C ALA A 120 3.81 4.71 -1.48
N GLY A 121 2.49 4.90 -1.36
CA GLY A 121 1.76 4.52 -0.16
C GLY A 121 1.78 3.00 0.09
N ALA A 122 1.57 2.21 -0.96
CA ALA A 122 1.52 0.75 -0.88
C ALA A 122 2.86 0.15 -0.40
N GLY A 123 3.98 0.65 -0.88
CA GLY A 123 5.31 0.18 -0.50
C GLY A 123 5.64 0.34 0.98
N ILE A 124 5.03 1.33 1.64
CA ILE A 124 5.21 1.54 3.09
C ILE A 124 4.27 0.64 3.91
N VAL A 125 3.00 0.51 3.52
CA VAL A 125 1.99 -0.19 4.34
C VAL A 125 2.22 -1.70 4.37
N GLN A 126 2.63 -2.31 3.29
CA GLN A 126 2.76 -3.77 3.19
C GLN A 126 3.81 -4.35 4.17
N PRO A 127 5.06 -3.88 4.20
CA PRO A 127 6.04 -4.37 5.18
C PRO A 127 5.68 -3.93 6.61
N LEU A 128 5.08 -2.75 6.80
CA LEU A 128 4.63 -2.29 8.11
C LEU A 128 3.57 -3.23 8.70
N THR A 129 2.63 -3.71 7.87
CA THR A 129 1.61 -4.69 8.29
C THR A 129 2.26 -5.96 8.85
N MET A 130 3.25 -6.50 8.14
CA MET A 130 3.98 -7.71 8.57
C MET A 130 4.73 -7.48 9.89
N VAL A 131 5.41 -6.34 10.03
CA VAL A 131 6.13 -5.97 11.27
C VAL A 131 5.15 -5.87 12.45
N LEU A 132 4.02 -5.18 12.29
CA LEU A 132 3.00 -5.05 13.34
C LEU A 132 2.46 -6.41 13.75
N MET A 133 2.17 -7.31 12.81
CA MET A 133 1.68 -8.64 13.12
C MET A 133 2.70 -9.44 13.95
N PHE A 134 4.00 -9.36 13.62
CA PHE A 134 5.04 -10.02 14.42
C PHE A 134 5.25 -9.41 15.81
N GLN A 135 4.93 -8.14 15.99
CA GLN A 135 5.01 -7.49 17.31
C GLN A 135 3.86 -7.89 18.26
N VAL A 136 2.67 -8.13 17.72
CA VAL A 136 1.49 -8.40 18.56
C VAL A 136 1.23 -9.89 18.78
N PHE A 137 1.65 -10.77 17.86
CA PHE A 137 1.55 -12.21 18.03
C PHE A 137 2.78 -12.77 18.77
N PRO A 138 2.58 -13.68 19.75
CA PRO A 138 3.68 -14.42 20.35
C PRO A 138 4.39 -15.32 19.34
N VAL A 139 5.63 -15.70 19.64
CA VAL A 139 6.48 -16.46 18.72
C VAL A 139 5.81 -17.76 18.26
N GLU A 140 5.11 -18.45 19.18
CA GLU A 140 4.40 -19.71 18.95
C GLU A 140 3.21 -19.56 17.99
N GLN A 141 2.69 -18.35 17.82
CA GLN A 141 1.52 -18.04 16.98
C GLN A 141 1.87 -17.23 15.74
N ARG A 142 3.15 -17.06 15.41
CA ARG A 142 3.58 -16.36 14.20
C ARG A 142 3.13 -17.06 12.92
N GLY A 143 3.00 -18.39 12.94
CA GLY A 143 2.39 -19.13 11.84
C GLY A 143 0.95 -18.70 11.55
N THR A 144 0.14 -18.49 12.60
CA THR A 144 -1.22 -17.95 12.46
C THR A 144 -1.22 -16.53 11.89
N ALA A 145 -0.30 -15.66 12.36
CA ALA A 145 -0.14 -14.32 11.82
C ALA A 145 0.20 -14.34 10.32
N MET A 146 1.15 -15.17 9.93
CA MET A 146 1.54 -15.34 8.52
C MET A 146 0.40 -15.93 7.67
N GLY A 147 -0.37 -16.87 8.22
CA GLY A 147 -1.54 -17.42 7.56
C GLY A 147 -2.62 -16.36 7.31
N LEU A 148 -2.91 -15.53 8.30
CA LEU A 148 -3.85 -14.40 8.15
C LEU A 148 -3.35 -13.39 7.10
N PHE A 149 -2.08 -13.01 7.16
CA PHE A 149 -1.47 -12.11 6.17
C PHE A 149 -1.54 -12.71 4.76
N GLY A 150 -1.13 -13.96 4.61
CA GLY A 150 -1.16 -14.69 3.35
C GLY A 150 -2.56 -14.78 2.75
N LEU A 151 -3.59 -15.04 3.57
CA LEU A 151 -4.98 -15.04 3.11
C LEU A 151 -5.37 -13.68 2.50
N GLY A 152 -5.04 -12.56 3.15
CA GLY A 152 -5.33 -11.24 2.62
C GLY A 152 -4.60 -10.96 1.30
N VAL A 153 -3.32 -11.33 1.21
CA VAL A 153 -2.49 -11.09 0.02
C VAL A 153 -2.88 -12.00 -1.15
N VAL A 154 -3.36 -13.22 -0.89
CA VAL A 154 -3.78 -14.17 -1.94
C VAL A 154 -5.21 -13.94 -2.39
N VAL A 155 -6.12 -13.63 -1.48
CA VAL A 155 -7.54 -13.42 -1.79
C VAL A 155 -7.76 -12.11 -2.57
N ALA A 156 -7.04 -11.05 -2.23
CA ALA A 156 -7.22 -9.75 -2.88
C ALA A 156 -6.94 -9.77 -4.40
N PRO A 157 -5.87 -10.39 -4.92
CA PRO A 157 -5.66 -10.51 -6.37
C PRO A 157 -6.73 -11.33 -7.09
N THR A 158 -7.32 -12.30 -6.41
CA THR A 158 -8.39 -13.13 -6.99
C THR A 158 -9.70 -12.36 -7.08
N VAL A 159 -10.01 -11.57 -6.07
CA VAL A 159 -11.24 -10.77 -6.00
C VAL A 159 -11.13 -9.47 -6.81
N GLY A 160 -9.93 -8.91 -6.92
CA GLY A 160 -9.68 -7.63 -7.60
C GLY A 160 -10.22 -7.56 -9.02
N PRO A 161 -9.86 -8.49 -9.94
CA PRO A 161 -10.38 -8.49 -11.31
C PRO A 161 -11.91 -8.62 -11.39
N VAL A 162 -12.51 -9.42 -10.50
CA VAL A 162 -13.98 -9.59 -10.45
C VAL A 162 -14.65 -8.28 -10.04
N LEU A 163 -14.17 -7.65 -8.98
CA LEU A 163 -14.68 -6.33 -8.55
C LEU A 163 -14.43 -5.26 -9.61
N GLY A 164 -13.26 -5.26 -10.23
CA GLY A 164 -12.93 -4.35 -11.34
C GLY A 164 -13.88 -4.50 -12.52
N GLY A 165 -14.17 -5.74 -12.93
CA GLY A 165 -15.15 -6.03 -13.99
C GLY A 165 -16.54 -5.51 -13.64
N VAL A 166 -17.06 -5.84 -12.47
CA VAL A 166 -18.37 -5.36 -12.01
C VAL A 166 -18.45 -3.84 -11.98
N LEU A 167 -17.39 -3.16 -11.51
CA LEU A 167 -17.36 -1.69 -11.48
C LEU A 167 -17.35 -1.08 -12.89
N LEU A 168 -16.71 -1.72 -13.85
CA LEU A 168 -16.71 -1.28 -15.25
C LEU A 168 -18.06 -1.50 -15.92
N ASP A 169 -18.72 -2.62 -15.64
CA ASP A 169 -20.02 -2.97 -16.22
C ASP A 169 -21.17 -2.12 -15.67
N VAL A 170 -21.15 -1.83 -14.36
CA VAL A 170 -22.23 -1.10 -13.67
C VAL A 170 -22.02 0.41 -13.68
N PHE A 171 -20.74 0.85 -13.62
CA PHE A 171 -20.39 2.27 -13.53
C PHE A 171 -19.44 2.65 -14.68
N ASN A 172 -18.19 2.97 -14.35
CA ASN A 172 -17.14 3.32 -15.30
C ASN A 172 -15.74 3.13 -14.66
N TRP A 173 -14.67 3.36 -15.44
CA TRP A 173 -13.28 3.17 -14.99
C TRP A 173 -12.89 4.08 -13.80
N HIS A 174 -13.51 5.23 -13.59
CA HIS A 174 -13.21 6.13 -12.47
C HIS A 174 -13.43 5.43 -11.12
N TYR A 175 -14.46 4.58 -11.03
CA TYR A 175 -14.79 3.86 -9.79
C TYR A 175 -13.78 2.79 -9.41
N VAL A 176 -12.97 2.30 -10.35
CA VAL A 176 -11.84 1.40 -10.06
C VAL A 176 -10.84 2.07 -9.12
N PHE A 177 -10.65 3.38 -9.27
CA PHE A 177 -9.82 4.17 -8.36
C PHE A 177 -10.57 4.54 -7.07
N PHE A 178 -11.81 5.01 -7.19
CA PHE A 178 -12.57 5.49 -6.03
C PHE A 178 -12.88 4.41 -5.00
N MET A 179 -13.00 3.15 -5.40
CA MET A 179 -13.27 2.05 -4.48
C MET A 179 -12.20 1.88 -3.40
N ALA A 180 -10.97 2.26 -3.70
CA ALA A 180 -9.86 2.21 -2.74
C ALA A 180 -9.99 3.28 -1.63
N VAL A 181 -10.66 4.41 -1.89
CA VAL A 181 -10.76 5.55 -0.97
C VAL A 181 -11.51 5.22 0.32
N PRO A 182 -12.75 4.68 0.28
CA PRO A 182 -13.47 4.35 1.52
C PRO A 182 -12.72 3.32 2.36
N VAL A 183 -12.06 2.34 1.73
CA VAL A 183 -11.26 1.35 2.45
C VAL A 183 -10.06 2.01 3.13
N ALA A 184 -9.39 2.94 2.45
CA ALA A 184 -8.29 3.72 3.01
C ALA A 184 -8.75 4.58 4.20
N VAL A 185 -9.90 5.27 4.08
CA VAL A 185 -10.47 6.10 5.16
C VAL A 185 -10.82 5.26 6.38
N VAL A 186 -11.47 4.12 6.20
CA VAL A 186 -11.77 3.18 7.30
C VAL A 186 -10.48 2.67 7.93
N GLY A 187 -9.49 2.29 7.13
CA GLY A 187 -8.17 1.86 7.62
C GLY A 187 -7.47 2.94 8.45
N MET A 188 -7.49 4.19 8.01
CA MET A 188 -6.94 5.33 8.77
C MET A 188 -7.67 5.55 10.09
N PHE A 189 -9.01 5.50 10.08
CA PHE A 189 -9.81 5.65 11.29
C PHE A 189 -9.52 4.55 12.32
N LEU A 190 -9.46 3.30 11.89
CA LEU A 190 -9.10 2.17 12.75
C LEU A 190 -7.66 2.28 13.26
N ALA A 191 -6.74 2.80 12.45
CA ALA A 191 -5.36 3.01 12.85
C ALA A 191 -5.23 4.06 13.97
N LEU A 192 -6.07 5.11 13.97
CA LEU A 192 -6.11 6.08 15.07
C LEU A 192 -6.43 5.42 16.41
N VAL A 193 -7.27 4.38 16.41
CA VAL A 193 -7.74 3.68 17.61
C VAL A 193 -6.80 2.54 18.01
N PHE A 194 -6.41 1.69 17.06
CA PHE A 194 -5.77 0.41 17.34
C PHE A 194 -4.26 0.37 17.10
N MET A 195 -3.67 1.30 16.34
CA MET A 195 -2.22 1.25 16.11
C MET A 195 -1.42 1.92 17.24
N PRO A 196 -0.24 1.34 17.59
CA PRO A 196 0.63 1.90 18.61
C PRO A 196 1.19 3.25 18.14
N GLY A 197 1.17 4.22 19.05
CA GLY A 197 1.73 5.55 18.83
C GLY A 197 3.25 5.56 18.77
N ASN A 198 3.83 6.73 18.54
CA ASN A 198 5.28 6.91 18.54
C ASN A 198 5.82 6.93 19.96
N GLU A 199 6.78 6.06 20.27
CA GLU A 199 7.48 5.99 21.56
C GLU A 199 8.89 6.59 21.48
N ARG A 200 9.25 7.19 20.33
CA ARG A 200 10.60 7.67 20.11
C ARG A 200 10.99 8.76 21.12
N LYS A 201 12.11 8.53 21.78
CA LYS A 201 12.81 9.50 22.61
C LYS A 201 14.21 9.71 21.99
N GLY A 202 14.39 10.77 21.21
CA GLY A 202 15.70 11.07 20.64
C GLY A 202 15.68 11.69 19.23
N PRO A 203 16.86 12.01 18.66
CA PRO A 203 16.98 12.60 17.33
C PRO A 203 16.48 11.67 16.24
N LEU A 204 16.17 12.22 15.05
CA LEU A 204 15.76 11.44 13.87
C LEU A 204 16.90 10.49 13.47
N PRO A 205 16.62 9.24 13.13
CA PRO A 205 17.63 8.33 12.60
C PRO A 205 18.19 8.88 11.29
N SER A 206 19.48 8.67 11.05
CA SER A 206 20.07 9.01 9.75
C SER A 206 19.41 8.19 8.65
N PHE A 207 19.13 8.86 7.53
CA PHE A 207 18.57 8.20 6.36
C PHE A 207 19.68 7.79 5.38
N ASP A 208 19.65 6.56 4.91
CA ASP A 208 20.61 6.06 3.90
C ASP A 208 20.20 6.53 2.49
N TRP A 209 20.56 7.77 2.16
CA TRP A 209 20.35 8.32 0.82
C TRP A 209 21.12 7.57 -0.25
N THR A 210 22.32 7.07 0.09
CA THR A 210 23.19 6.35 -0.85
C THR A 210 22.55 5.04 -1.27
N GLY A 211 22.04 4.26 -0.31
CA GLY A 211 21.34 3.01 -0.59
C GLY A 211 20.07 3.23 -1.43
N LEU A 212 19.29 4.26 -1.11
CA LEU A 212 18.07 4.59 -1.87
C LEU A 212 18.39 4.94 -3.33
N ILE A 213 19.38 5.80 -3.57
CA ILE A 213 19.80 6.22 -4.92
C ILE A 213 20.32 5.02 -5.71
N LEU A 214 21.18 4.20 -5.12
CA LEU A 214 21.73 3.02 -5.79
C LEU A 214 20.64 2.02 -6.20
N VAL A 215 19.69 1.76 -5.31
CA VAL A 215 18.57 0.85 -5.64
C VAL A 215 17.64 1.49 -6.67
N GLY A 216 17.38 2.79 -6.60
CA GLY A 216 16.60 3.51 -7.62
C GLY A 216 17.25 3.42 -9.00
N ILE A 217 18.58 3.61 -9.09
CA ILE A 217 19.34 3.46 -10.35
C ILE A 217 19.28 2.01 -10.84
N ALA A 218 19.51 1.03 -9.95
CA ALA A 218 19.50 -0.39 -10.30
C ALA A 218 18.14 -0.82 -10.86
N ILE A 219 17.04 -0.41 -10.22
CA ILE A 219 15.67 -0.69 -10.68
C ILE A 219 15.42 -0.03 -12.03
N SER A 220 15.78 1.23 -12.18
CA SER A 220 15.61 1.97 -13.44
C SER A 220 16.41 1.32 -14.58
N ALA A 221 17.67 0.96 -14.33
CA ALA A 221 18.53 0.29 -15.30
C ALA A 221 18.00 -1.11 -15.68
N PHE A 222 17.46 -1.85 -14.70
CA PHE A 222 16.86 -3.16 -14.96
C PHE A 222 15.61 -3.05 -15.85
N PHE A 223 14.70 -2.11 -15.57
CA PHE A 223 13.51 -1.91 -16.39
C PHE A 223 13.84 -1.38 -17.78
N THR A 224 14.79 -0.45 -17.92
CA THR A 224 15.23 0.03 -19.24
C THR A 224 15.94 -1.05 -20.03
N GLY A 225 16.78 -1.87 -19.38
CA GLY A 225 17.45 -3.00 -20.02
C GLY A 225 16.47 -4.05 -20.55
N LEU A 226 15.41 -4.35 -19.80
CA LEU A 226 14.33 -5.25 -20.26
C LEU A 226 13.54 -4.67 -21.43
N SER A 227 13.27 -3.36 -21.42
CA SER A 227 12.47 -2.71 -22.48
C SER A 227 13.28 -2.50 -23.77
N SER A 228 14.62 -2.36 -23.69
CA SER A 228 15.49 -2.20 -24.85
C SER A 228 15.97 -3.53 -25.47
N GLY A 229 15.71 -4.66 -24.82
CA GLY A 229 16.05 -5.99 -25.30
C GLY A 229 14.94 -6.68 -26.12
N GLN A 230 13.84 -5.96 -26.40
CA GLN A 230 12.78 -6.37 -27.33
C GLN A 230 12.82 -5.51 -28.60
#